data_47a512e01ddda534e612cf0923d6e475
#
_entry.id   47a512e01ddda534e612cf0923d6e475
#
_cell.length_a   1.000
_cell.length_b   1.000
_cell.length_c   1.000
_cell.angle_alpha   90.00
_cell.angle_beta   90.00
_cell.angle_gamma   90.00
#
_symmetry.space_group_name_H-M   'P 1'
#
loop_
_entity.id
_entity.type
_entity.pdbx_description
1 polymer ?
#
loop_
_entity_poly.entity_id
_entity_poly.type
_entity_poly.pdbx_seq_one_letter_code
_entity_poly.pdbx_strand_id
1 'polypeptide(L)'
;MPDLTRNAVDVLPEGRLEEQLAAGRPLRVKLGIDPTTADIHLGHTVVLGKLAEFQRAGHRVVLIIGDFTARVGDPSGRSSQRPLPSAEEIEANAATYQEQAFKLLDRERTEVRYNSEWLRMEPEALLGLLAQTTVARLLERDDFQRRMAAGHPVAALELLYPLLQGYDSVAVEADVELGGTDQKFNLLFGRDIQVAYGQEPQSILTLPILVGTDGVQKMSKSLGNYVGVTDAPEEMFGRLMSIPDAAMTEYYRLLLGEEQPSGPPNEAKRALARWLVDRFHDEGAGAAAEAAFNRVFVERGAPEEIAEVDLGEYLGDGDGLVHLPKLIAGAFGISSSEGRRLLRQGGVKLDGEPLPAEPLDLDAAGLDGRVLQVGKRRFCRLRVAP
;
A
#
# COMPACT_ATOMS: atom_id res chain seq x y z
N MET A 1 -29.89 9.03 -5.72
CA MET A 1 -28.66 8.40 -6.22
C MET A 1 -27.62 8.50 -5.12
N PRO A 2 -26.69 7.55 -4.98
CA PRO A 2 -25.59 7.75 -4.04
C PRO A 2 -24.78 8.99 -4.44
N ASP A 3 -24.27 9.70 -3.44
CA ASP A 3 -23.39 10.85 -3.68
C ASP A 3 -21.99 10.35 -4.11
N LEU A 4 -21.76 10.28 -5.41
CA LEU A 4 -20.50 9.83 -6.00
C LEU A 4 -19.37 10.84 -5.84
N THR A 5 -19.67 12.08 -5.43
CA THR A 5 -18.67 13.14 -5.19
C THR A 5 -18.22 13.21 -3.74
N ARG A 6 -18.85 12.45 -2.84
CA ARG A 6 -18.48 12.39 -1.42
C ARG A 6 -16.98 12.11 -1.24
N ASN A 7 -16.35 12.86 -0.36
CA ASN A 7 -14.92 12.80 -0.06
C ASN A 7 -13.99 13.20 -1.22
N ALA A 8 -14.51 13.64 -2.37
CA ALA A 8 -13.68 14.23 -3.41
C ALA A 8 -13.10 15.58 -2.94
N VAL A 9 -11.86 15.85 -3.35
CA VAL A 9 -11.20 17.14 -3.17
C VAL A 9 -11.50 18.03 -4.37
N ASP A 10 -11.42 17.47 -5.56
CA ASP A 10 -11.77 18.13 -6.80
C ASP A 10 -12.76 17.27 -7.59
N VAL A 11 -13.74 17.93 -8.21
CA VAL A 11 -14.61 17.39 -9.26
C VAL A 11 -14.61 18.42 -10.38
N LEU A 12 -13.92 18.15 -11.47
CA LEU A 12 -13.67 19.13 -12.52
C LEU A 12 -14.00 18.60 -13.91
N PRO A 13 -14.53 19.44 -14.83
CA PRO A 13 -15.02 20.80 -14.57
C PRO A 13 -16.27 20.76 -13.67
N GLU A 14 -16.51 21.86 -12.97
CA GLU A 14 -17.69 22.00 -12.12
C GLU A 14 -18.99 21.78 -12.92
N GLY A 15 -19.91 20.98 -12.35
CA GLY A 15 -21.21 20.65 -12.94
C GLY A 15 -21.16 19.58 -14.05
N ARG A 16 -19.98 19.27 -14.60
CA ARG A 16 -19.88 18.35 -15.75
C ARG A 16 -20.21 16.90 -15.38
N LEU A 17 -19.73 16.43 -14.24
CA LEU A 17 -20.03 15.06 -13.79
C LEU A 17 -21.52 14.88 -13.52
N GLU A 18 -22.18 15.88 -12.94
CA GLU A 18 -23.61 15.90 -12.68
C GLU A 18 -24.41 15.82 -13.99
N GLU A 19 -24.00 16.58 -15.03
CA GLU A 19 -24.59 16.50 -16.37
C GLU A 19 -24.44 15.10 -16.97
N GLN A 20 -23.24 14.50 -16.89
CA GLN A 20 -22.98 13.15 -17.38
C GLN A 20 -23.83 12.11 -16.65
N LEU A 21 -23.98 12.23 -15.33
CA LEU A 21 -24.83 11.34 -14.53
C LEU A 21 -26.32 11.50 -14.86
N ALA A 22 -26.75 12.74 -15.09
CA ALA A 22 -28.13 13.03 -15.46
C ALA A 22 -28.51 12.51 -16.86
N ALA A 23 -27.54 12.31 -17.75
CA ALA A 23 -27.77 11.72 -19.07
C ALA A 23 -28.23 10.25 -19.04
N GLY A 24 -28.11 9.58 -17.89
CA GLY A 24 -28.67 8.24 -17.64
C GLY A 24 -27.97 7.09 -18.36
N ARG A 25 -26.88 7.33 -19.08
CA ARG A 25 -26.05 6.26 -19.66
C ARG A 25 -24.96 5.80 -18.71
N PRO A 26 -24.56 4.51 -18.77
CA PRO A 26 -23.37 4.08 -18.06
C PRO A 26 -22.13 4.86 -18.50
N LEU A 27 -21.40 5.44 -17.55
CA LEU A 27 -20.13 6.13 -17.80
C LEU A 27 -18.97 5.13 -17.75
N ARG A 28 -17.94 5.37 -18.55
CA ARG A 28 -16.65 4.66 -18.48
C ARG A 28 -15.76 5.39 -17.47
N VAL A 29 -15.59 4.77 -16.31
CA VAL A 29 -14.85 5.35 -15.20
C VAL A 29 -13.49 4.68 -15.11
N LYS A 30 -12.44 5.43 -15.39
CA LYS A 30 -11.06 4.97 -15.50
C LYS A 30 -10.29 5.19 -14.20
N LEU A 31 -9.46 4.22 -13.86
CA LEU A 31 -8.36 4.35 -12.92
C LEU A 31 -7.12 3.66 -13.50
N GLY A 32 -6.00 4.37 -13.59
CA GLY A 32 -4.69 3.80 -13.93
C GLY A 32 -3.86 3.54 -12.68
N ILE A 33 -3.20 2.38 -12.62
CA ILE A 33 -2.27 2.01 -11.54
C ILE A 33 -1.02 1.41 -12.14
N ASP A 34 0.15 1.99 -11.82
CA ASP A 34 1.45 1.45 -12.19
C ASP A 34 1.87 0.36 -11.19
N PRO A 35 2.16 -0.87 -11.64
CA PRO A 35 2.53 -1.98 -10.76
C PRO A 35 4.02 -1.89 -10.34
N THR A 36 4.39 -0.79 -9.69
CA THR A 36 5.76 -0.51 -9.25
C THR A 36 6.17 -1.26 -7.98
N THR A 37 5.23 -1.92 -7.30
CA THR A 37 5.44 -2.76 -6.11
C THR A 37 4.43 -3.91 -6.10
N ALA A 38 4.70 -5.01 -5.40
CA ALA A 38 3.85 -6.21 -5.44
C ALA A 38 2.48 -6.08 -4.76
N ASP A 39 2.26 -5.10 -3.87
CA ASP A 39 1.04 -5.06 -3.07
C ASP A 39 0.36 -3.70 -3.08
N ILE A 40 -0.97 -3.77 -3.00
CA ILE A 40 -1.85 -2.64 -2.71
C ILE A 40 -1.85 -2.39 -1.19
N HIS A 41 -1.84 -1.14 -0.77
CA HIS A 41 -2.03 -0.74 0.63
C HIS A 41 -3.28 0.12 0.79
N LEU A 42 -3.70 0.37 2.03
CA LEU A 42 -4.95 1.09 2.33
C LEU A 42 -5.05 2.47 1.64
N GLY A 43 -3.92 3.14 1.36
CA GLY A 43 -3.93 4.39 0.58
C GLY A 43 -4.51 4.23 -0.83
N HIS A 44 -4.21 3.12 -1.51
CA HIS A 44 -4.79 2.83 -2.83
C HIS A 44 -6.29 2.48 -2.74
N THR A 45 -6.71 1.90 -1.61
CA THR A 45 -8.11 1.47 -1.45
C THR A 45 -9.07 2.64 -1.34
N VAL A 46 -8.60 3.86 -1.05
CA VAL A 46 -9.41 5.09 -1.08
C VAL A 46 -9.96 5.32 -2.50
N VAL A 47 -9.10 5.29 -3.51
CA VAL A 47 -9.50 5.49 -4.90
C VAL A 47 -10.23 4.27 -5.46
N LEU A 48 -9.76 3.04 -5.14
CA LEU A 48 -10.45 1.80 -5.53
C LEU A 48 -11.84 1.69 -4.91
N GLY A 49 -12.03 2.15 -3.67
CA GLY A 49 -13.33 2.20 -3.00
C GLY A 49 -14.30 3.15 -3.71
N LYS A 50 -13.81 4.32 -4.15
CA LYS A 50 -14.60 5.26 -4.97
C LYS A 50 -14.95 4.65 -6.33
N LEU A 51 -14.01 3.96 -6.96
CA LEU A 51 -14.26 3.24 -8.21
C LEU A 51 -15.37 2.18 -8.04
N ALA A 52 -15.36 1.45 -6.92
CA ALA A 52 -16.41 0.49 -6.56
C ALA A 52 -17.78 1.18 -6.30
N GLU A 53 -17.80 2.42 -5.81
CA GLU A 53 -19.05 3.20 -5.67
C GLU A 53 -19.66 3.48 -7.05
N PHE A 54 -18.87 3.91 -8.03
CA PHE A 54 -19.31 4.08 -9.41
C PHE A 54 -19.81 2.77 -10.02
N GLN A 55 -19.11 1.67 -9.77
CA GLN A 55 -19.52 0.34 -10.24
C GLN A 55 -20.88 -0.07 -9.67
N ARG A 56 -21.09 0.10 -8.36
CA ARG A 56 -22.38 -0.15 -7.71
C ARG A 56 -23.52 0.73 -8.24
N ALA A 57 -23.19 1.97 -8.64
CA ALA A 57 -24.13 2.90 -9.27
C ALA A 57 -24.49 2.52 -10.72
N GLY A 58 -23.88 1.46 -11.28
CA GLY A 58 -24.21 0.96 -12.63
C GLY A 58 -23.27 1.46 -13.73
N HIS A 59 -22.19 2.13 -13.40
CA HIS A 59 -21.19 2.58 -14.36
C HIS A 59 -20.17 1.48 -14.68
N ARG A 60 -19.50 1.60 -15.83
CA ARG A 60 -18.48 0.66 -16.28
C ARG A 60 -17.12 1.09 -15.74
N VAL A 61 -16.50 0.24 -14.94
CA VAL A 61 -15.16 0.46 -14.43
C VAL A 61 -14.12 -0.02 -15.44
N VAL A 62 -13.12 0.82 -15.71
CA VAL A 62 -11.94 0.50 -16.52
C VAL A 62 -10.70 0.64 -15.63
N LEU A 63 -10.14 -0.49 -15.24
CA LEU A 63 -8.89 -0.55 -14.47
C LEU A 63 -7.73 -0.74 -15.44
N ILE A 64 -6.85 0.27 -15.55
CA ILE A 64 -5.66 0.20 -16.38
C ILE A 64 -4.47 -0.20 -15.53
N ILE A 65 -3.84 -1.29 -15.90
CA ILE A 65 -2.54 -1.70 -15.37
C ILE A 65 -1.47 -1.03 -16.24
N GLY A 66 -0.71 -0.12 -15.65
CA GLY A 66 0.33 0.67 -16.31
C GLY A 66 1.63 -0.10 -16.49
N ASP A 67 1.59 -1.22 -17.21
CA ASP A 67 2.77 -2.07 -17.45
C ASP A 67 3.79 -1.41 -18.38
N PHE A 68 3.35 -0.48 -19.22
CA PHE A 68 4.24 0.35 -20.03
C PHE A 68 4.69 1.59 -19.25
N THR A 69 3.76 2.32 -18.63
CA THR A 69 4.07 3.56 -17.88
C THR A 69 4.93 3.32 -16.64
N ALA A 70 4.87 2.15 -16.02
CA ALA A 70 5.77 1.75 -14.95
C ALA A 70 7.26 1.77 -15.35
N ARG A 71 7.55 1.58 -16.66
CA ARG A 71 8.92 1.67 -17.23
C ARG A 71 9.38 3.12 -17.44
N VAL A 72 8.46 4.06 -17.43
CA VAL A 72 8.75 5.50 -17.51
C VAL A 72 8.87 6.08 -16.09
N GLY A 73 7.96 5.68 -15.22
CA GLY A 73 7.88 6.07 -13.82
C GLY A 73 7.14 7.40 -13.63
N ASP A 74 6.06 7.35 -12.84
CA ASP A 74 5.29 8.53 -12.49
C ASP A 74 6.12 9.52 -11.66
N PRO A 75 6.31 10.77 -12.12
CA PRO A 75 7.03 11.80 -11.38
C PRO A 75 6.21 12.39 -10.21
N SER A 76 4.90 12.13 -10.13
CA SER A 76 3.99 12.75 -9.15
C SER A 76 4.44 12.54 -7.70
N GLY A 77 4.54 13.65 -6.97
CA GLY A 77 4.87 13.63 -5.54
C GLY A 77 6.29 13.15 -5.21
N ARG A 78 7.22 13.17 -6.16
CA ARG A 78 8.61 12.72 -5.98
C ARG A 78 9.61 13.87 -5.96
N SER A 79 10.65 13.70 -5.13
CA SER A 79 11.80 14.62 -5.07
C SER A 79 13.02 14.12 -5.86
N SER A 80 13.05 12.84 -6.26
CA SER A 80 14.16 12.21 -6.98
C SER A 80 13.68 11.05 -7.85
N GLN A 81 14.50 10.65 -8.83
CA GLN A 81 14.28 9.46 -9.62
C GLN A 81 14.44 8.18 -8.77
N ARG A 82 13.62 7.16 -9.06
CA ARG A 82 13.80 5.80 -8.54
C ARG A 82 14.41 4.91 -9.61
N PRO A 83 15.13 3.83 -9.21
CA PRO A 83 15.37 2.72 -10.11
C PRO A 83 14.03 2.22 -10.66
N LEU A 84 13.98 2.02 -11.98
CA LEU A 84 12.80 1.47 -12.63
C LEU A 84 12.80 -0.05 -12.42
N PRO A 85 11.62 -0.67 -12.15
CA PRO A 85 11.53 -2.12 -12.03
C PRO A 85 11.82 -2.80 -13.36
N SER A 86 12.30 -4.04 -13.34
CA SER A 86 12.49 -4.87 -14.53
C SER A 86 11.17 -5.23 -15.20
N ALA A 87 11.21 -5.73 -16.43
CA ALA A 87 10.00 -6.16 -17.12
C ALA A 87 9.32 -7.33 -16.39
N GLU A 88 10.11 -8.26 -15.87
CA GLU A 88 9.65 -9.43 -15.12
C GLU A 88 9.00 -9.02 -13.80
N GLU A 89 9.59 -8.05 -13.10
CA GLU A 89 9.00 -7.49 -11.87
C GLU A 89 7.67 -6.79 -12.14
N ILE A 90 7.57 -6.02 -13.23
CA ILE A 90 6.32 -5.35 -13.63
C ILE A 90 5.23 -6.39 -13.93
N GLU A 91 5.55 -7.45 -14.67
CA GLU A 91 4.59 -8.51 -15.01
C GLU A 91 4.11 -9.27 -13.78
N ALA A 92 5.03 -9.66 -12.90
CA ALA A 92 4.70 -10.32 -11.63
C ALA A 92 3.83 -9.42 -10.74
N ASN A 93 4.18 -8.15 -10.61
CA ASN A 93 3.41 -7.18 -9.83
C ASN A 93 2.02 -6.94 -10.43
N ALA A 94 1.90 -6.84 -11.76
CA ALA A 94 0.63 -6.59 -12.44
C ALA A 94 -0.42 -7.66 -12.11
N ALA A 95 -0.02 -8.94 -12.10
CA ALA A 95 -0.90 -10.04 -11.73
C ALA A 95 -1.40 -9.92 -10.29
N THR A 96 -0.50 -9.61 -9.33
CA THR A 96 -0.88 -9.45 -7.92
C THR A 96 -1.77 -8.23 -7.69
N TYR A 97 -1.52 -7.12 -8.39
CA TYR A 97 -2.36 -5.90 -8.30
C TYR A 97 -3.79 -6.16 -8.72
N GLN A 98 -3.97 -6.87 -9.81
CA GLN A 98 -5.30 -7.23 -10.31
C GLN A 98 -6.09 -8.06 -9.28
N GLU A 99 -5.48 -9.09 -8.73
CA GLU A 99 -6.12 -9.93 -7.70
C GLU A 99 -6.48 -9.15 -6.44
N GLN A 100 -5.60 -8.25 -6.01
CA GLN A 100 -5.84 -7.40 -4.85
C GLN A 100 -6.94 -6.36 -5.10
N ALA A 101 -7.00 -5.77 -6.30
CA ALA A 101 -8.06 -4.83 -6.67
C ALA A 101 -9.45 -5.49 -6.64
N PHE A 102 -9.53 -6.78 -6.98
CA PHE A 102 -10.76 -7.55 -6.93
C PHE A 102 -11.25 -7.89 -5.51
N LYS A 103 -10.48 -7.59 -4.46
CA LYS A 103 -11.03 -7.58 -3.10
C LYS A 103 -12.06 -6.45 -2.89
N LEU A 104 -12.04 -5.43 -3.75
CA LEU A 104 -12.92 -4.25 -3.68
C LEU A 104 -13.87 -4.14 -4.88
N LEU A 105 -13.42 -4.55 -6.07
CA LEU A 105 -14.14 -4.44 -7.33
C LEU A 105 -14.78 -5.78 -7.72
N ASP A 106 -15.94 -5.72 -8.33
CA ASP A 106 -16.59 -6.87 -8.98
C ASP A 106 -15.84 -7.20 -10.27
N ARG A 107 -15.29 -8.41 -10.35
CA ARG A 107 -14.48 -8.92 -11.47
C ARG A 107 -15.25 -8.92 -12.79
N GLU A 108 -16.51 -9.34 -12.78
CA GLU A 108 -17.32 -9.46 -14.00
C GLU A 108 -17.74 -8.09 -14.57
N ARG A 109 -17.71 -7.07 -13.73
CA ARG A 109 -18.10 -5.69 -14.07
C ARG A 109 -16.91 -4.74 -14.22
N THR A 110 -15.69 -5.27 -14.21
CA THR A 110 -14.46 -4.51 -14.36
C THR A 110 -13.76 -4.89 -15.66
N GLU A 111 -13.58 -3.91 -16.54
CA GLU A 111 -12.74 -4.03 -17.72
C GLU A 111 -11.29 -3.79 -17.32
N VAL A 112 -10.45 -4.82 -17.29
CA VAL A 112 -9.02 -4.68 -17.03
C VAL A 112 -8.28 -4.55 -18.35
N ARG A 113 -7.43 -3.53 -18.46
CA ARG A 113 -6.62 -3.24 -19.65
C ARG A 113 -5.17 -3.02 -19.25
N TYR A 114 -4.29 -3.37 -20.14
CA TYR A 114 -2.85 -3.11 -20.01
C TYR A 114 -2.48 -1.99 -20.97
N ASN A 115 -1.84 -0.92 -20.50
CA ASN A 115 -1.56 0.20 -21.39
C ASN A 115 -0.47 -0.07 -22.44
N SER A 116 0.28 -1.17 -22.30
CA SER A 116 1.11 -1.68 -23.38
C SER A 116 0.31 -2.08 -24.64
N GLU A 117 -1.00 -2.30 -24.54
CA GLU A 117 -1.87 -2.60 -25.68
C GLU A 117 -1.87 -1.49 -26.74
N TRP A 118 -1.75 -0.24 -26.32
CA TRP A 118 -1.75 0.94 -27.21
C TRP A 118 -0.51 1.81 -27.11
N LEU A 119 0.28 1.74 -26.02
CA LEU A 119 1.50 2.55 -25.87
C LEU A 119 2.72 1.94 -26.58
N ARG A 120 2.65 0.67 -27.02
CA ARG A 120 3.63 0.09 -27.97
C ARG A 120 3.30 0.56 -29.39
N MET A 121 3.28 1.88 -29.57
CA MET A 121 2.92 2.51 -30.82
C MET A 121 4.14 2.68 -31.75
N GLU A 122 3.87 2.82 -33.05
CA GLU A 122 4.88 3.16 -34.02
C GLU A 122 5.45 4.57 -33.79
N PRO A 123 6.71 4.84 -34.19
CA PRO A 123 7.37 6.11 -33.99
C PRO A 123 6.55 7.32 -34.46
N GLU A 124 5.86 7.20 -35.60
CA GLU A 124 5.03 8.24 -36.15
C GLU A 124 3.84 8.61 -35.25
N ALA A 125 3.23 7.60 -34.62
CA ALA A 125 2.14 7.81 -33.68
C ALA A 125 2.64 8.49 -32.39
N LEU A 126 3.82 8.10 -31.91
CA LEU A 126 4.47 8.77 -30.77
C LEU A 126 4.80 10.23 -31.09
N LEU A 127 5.34 10.53 -32.26
CA LEU A 127 5.58 11.90 -32.71
C LEU A 127 4.28 12.69 -32.80
N GLY A 128 3.20 12.07 -33.29
CA GLY A 128 1.86 12.64 -33.30
C GLY A 128 1.35 13.00 -31.90
N LEU A 129 1.57 12.13 -30.92
CA LEU A 129 1.22 12.39 -29.53
C LEU A 129 2.05 13.53 -28.92
N LEU A 130 3.37 13.52 -29.15
CA LEU A 130 4.27 14.59 -28.68
C LEU A 130 3.93 15.95 -29.25
N ALA A 131 3.42 16.01 -30.49
CA ALA A 131 3.01 17.25 -31.13
C ALA A 131 1.76 17.90 -30.50
N GLN A 132 1.02 17.19 -29.61
CA GLN A 132 -0.19 17.71 -28.99
C GLN A 132 0.08 18.61 -27.79
N THR A 133 1.35 18.80 -27.41
CA THR A 133 1.69 19.63 -26.24
C THR A 133 3.00 20.40 -26.44
N THR A 134 3.32 21.24 -25.48
CA THR A 134 4.59 22.00 -25.44
C THR A 134 5.36 21.68 -24.16
N VAL A 135 6.71 21.85 -24.22
CA VAL A 135 7.55 21.72 -23.03
C VAL A 135 7.09 22.69 -21.93
N ALA A 136 6.67 23.90 -22.28
CA ALA A 136 6.17 24.89 -21.32
C ALA A 136 4.97 24.33 -20.53
N ARG A 137 4.00 23.69 -21.22
CA ARG A 137 2.83 23.07 -20.60
C ARG A 137 3.21 21.94 -19.65
N LEU A 138 4.16 21.08 -20.06
CA LEU A 138 4.63 19.97 -19.21
C LEU A 138 5.37 20.46 -17.95
N LEU A 139 6.08 21.60 -18.06
CA LEU A 139 6.79 22.21 -16.94
C LEU A 139 5.90 23.03 -15.99
N GLU A 140 4.59 23.15 -16.24
CA GLU A 140 3.64 23.74 -15.28
C GLU A 140 3.44 22.87 -14.03
N ARG A 141 3.89 21.62 -14.04
CA ARG A 141 3.81 20.73 -12.87
C ARG A 141 4.62 21.30 -11.69
N ASP A 142 3.98 21.39 -10.54
CA ASP A 142 4.59 21.91 -9.30
C ASP A 142 5.82 21.13 -8.86
N ASP A 143 5.84 19.81 -9.07
CA ASP A 143 6.97 18.95 -8.70
C ASP A 143 8.20 19.21 -9.59
N PHE A 144 7.98 19.39 -10.90
CA PHE A 144 9.07 19.76 -11.82
C PHE A 144 9.61 21.16 -11.51
N GLN A 145 8.73 22.13 -11.30
CA GLN A 145 9.14 23.49 -10.94
C GLN A 145 9.98 23.52 -9.65
N ARG A 146 9.53 22.83 -8.61
CA ARG A 146 10.26 22.71 -7.33
C ARG A 146 11.61 22.03 -7.51
N ARG A 147 11.69 20.93 -8.27
CA ARG A 147 12.95 20.22 -8.54
C ARG A 147 13.92 21.11 -9.32
N MET A 148 13.47 21.76 -10.38
CA MET A 148 14.29 22.67 -11.17
C MET A 148 14.79 23.86 -10.34
N ALA A 149 13.92 24.47 -9.52
CA ALA A 149 14.31 25.57 -8.62
C ALA A 149 15.32 25.13 -7.57
N ALA A 150 15.29 23.86 -7.13
CA ALA A 150 16.27 23.27 -6.21
C ALA A 150 17.55 22.76 -6.92
N GLY A 151 17.67 22.94 -8.24
CA GLY A 151 18.81 22.44 -9.03
C GLY A 151 18.81 20.92 -9.23
N HIS A 152 17.73 20.25 -8.98
CA HIS A 152 17.58 18.81 -9.23
C HIS A 152 17.17 18.54 -10.68
N PRO A 153 17.73 17.52 -11.33
CA PRO A 153 17.42 17.22 -12.73
C PRO A 153 15.99 16.69 -12.89
N VAL A 154 15.37 17.05 -14.02
CA VAL A 154 14.15 16.44 -14.54
C VAL A 154 14.53 15.73 -15.83
N ALA A 155 14.32 14.41 -15.90
CA ALA A 155 14.67 13.65 -17.10
C ALA A 155 13.63 13.86 -18.22
N ALA A 156 14.10 13.87 -19.48
CA ALA A 156 13.21 13.96 -20.63
C ALA A 156 12.13 12.83 -20.63
N LEU A 157 12.49 11.65 -20.13
CA LEU A 157 11.55 10.53 -20.00
C LEU A 157 10.39 10.85 -19.06
N GLU A 158 10.62 11.56 -17.96
CA GLU A 158 9.57 11.95 -16.99
C GLU A 158 8.55 12.92 -17.62
N LEU A 159 8.98 13.72 -18.62
CA LEU A 159 8.07 14.62 -19.34
C LEU A 159 7.07 13.86 -20.22
N LEU A 160 7.36 12.61 -20.59
CA LEU A 160 6.46 11.78 -21.39
C LEU A 160 5.30 11.21 -20.55
N TYR A 161 5.49 11.03 -19.27
CA TYR A 161 4.51 10.33 -18.41
C TYR A 161 3.09 10.94 -18.50
N PRO A 162 2.88 12.26 -18.37
CA PRO A 162 1.54 12.85 -18.50
C PRO A 162 0.88 12.62 -19.86
N LEU A 163 1.68 12.60 -20.95
CA LEU A 163 1.16 12.33 -22.28
C LEU A 163 0.68 10.88 -22.41
N LEU A 164 1.45 9.94 -21.90
CA LEU A 164 1.12 8.52 -21.95
C LEU A 164 -0.14 8.23 -21.14
N GLN A 165 -0.24 8.76 -19.90
CA GLN A 165 -1.45 8.65 -19.09
C GLN A 165 -2.65 9.35 -19.76
N GLY A 166 -2.44 10.50 -20.40
CA GLY A 166 -3.48 11.18 -21.16
C GLY A 166 -3.99 10.36 -22.35
N TYR A 167 -3.07 9.67 -23.02
CA TYR A 167 -3.44 8.79 -24.15
C TYR A 167 -4.18 7.53 -23.67
N ASP A 168 -3.94 7.05 -22.44
CA ASP A 168 -4.75 6.00 -21.83
C ASP A 168 -6.25 6.39 -21.82
N SER A 169 -6.55 7.65 -21.51
CA SER A 169 -7.94 8.14 -21.51
C SER A 169 -8.56 8.15 -22.91
N VAL A 170 -7.76 8.47 -23.93
CA VAL A 170 -8.17 8.39 -25.34
C VAL A 170 -8.44 6.94 -25.75
N ALA A 171 -7.52 6.03 -25.43
CA ALA A 171 -7.59 4.62 -25.82
C ALA A 171 -8.81 3.89 -25.22
N VAL A 172 -9.21 4.25 -23.99
CA VAL A 172 -10.36 3.65 -23.34
C VAL A 172 -11.64 4.51 -23.43
N GLU A 173 -11.61 5.65 -24.12
CA GLU A 173 -12.74 6.58 -24.25
C GLU A 173 -13.34 6.91 -22.86
N ALA A 174 -12.48 7.37 -21.95
CA ALA A 174 -12.87 7.62 -20.57
C ALA A 174 -13.86 8.80 -20.46
N ASP A 175 -14.97 8.59 -19.75
CA ASP A 175 -15.91 9.65 -19.36
C ASP A 175 -15.50 10.33 -18.06
N VAL A 176 -14.90 9.55 -17.14
CA VAL A 176 -14.44 9.98 -15.81
C VAL A 176 -13.11 9.35 -15.52
N GLU A 177 -12.17 10.11 -14.96
CA GLU A 177 -10.91 9.57 -14.44
C GLU A 177 -10.75 9.88 -12.95
N LEU A 178 -10.42 8.86 -12.17
CA LEU A 178 -10.17 8.97 -10.74
C LEU A 178 -8.67 8.98 -10.44
N GLY A 179 -8.27 9.68 -9.38
CA GLY A 179 -6.89 9.66 -8.88
C GLY A 179 -6.75 10.25 -7.49
N GLY A 180 -5.56 10.15 -6.90
CA GLY A 180 -5.21 10.94 -5.73
C GLY A 180 -5.01 12.41 -6.07
N THR A 181 -4.98 13.29 -5.08
CA THR A 181 -4.73 14.73 -5.29
C THR A 181 -3.38 15.00 -5.96
N ASP A 182 -2.39 14.13 -5.80
CA ASP A 182 -1.09 14.22 -6.47
C ASP A 182 -1.17 13.94 -7.99
N GLN A 183 -2.26 13.34 -8.47
CA GLN A 183 -2.52 13.05 -9.88
C GLN A 183 -3.24 14.18 -10.63
N LYS A 184 -3.69 15.23 -9.93
CA LYS A 184 -4.54 16.30 -10.50
C LYS A 184 -4.02 16.84 -11.83
N PHE A 185 -2.72 17.13 -11.94
CA PHE A 185 -2.12 17.61 -13.18
C PHE A 185 -2.30 16.60 -14.32
N ASN A 186 -1.95 15.33 -14.08
CA ASN A 186 -2.04 14.27 -15.11
C ASN A 186 -3.50 14.07 -15.57
N LEU A 187 -4.45 14.09 -14.63
CA LEU A 187 -5.87 13.94 -14.93
C LEU A 187 -6.40 15.10 -15.80
N LEU A 188 -6.03 16.34 -15.46
CA LEU A 188 -6.37 17.52 -16.27
C LEU A 188 -5.70 17.47 -17.62
N PHE A 189 -4.43 17.05 -17.67
CA PHE A 189 -3.70 16.91 -18.92
C PHE A 189 -4.34 15.85 -19.84
N GLY A 190 -4.90 14.79 -19.28
CA GLY A 190 -5.66 13.77 -20.04
C GLY A 190 -6.84 14.36 -20.79
N ARG A 191 -7.50 15.39 -20.24
CA ARG A 191 -8.56 16.13 -20.92
C ARG A 191 -8.06 16.87 -22.16
N ASP A 192 -6.89 17.52 -22.04
CA ASP A 192 -6.28 18.25 -23.16
C ASP A 192 -5.95 17.28 -24.30
N ILE A 193 -5.45 16.09 -23.98
CA ILE A 193 -5.14 15.04 -24.97
C ILE A 193 -6.42 14.47 -25.62
N GLN A 194 -7.49 14.23 -24.87
CA GLN A 194 -8.77 13.80 -25.44
C GLN A 194 -9.31 14.81 -26.45
N VAL A 195 -9.26 16.11 -26.12
CA VAL A 195 -9.67 17.18 -27.04
C VAL A 195 -8.81 17.16 -28.31
N ALA A 196 -7.48 16.99 -28.19
CA ALA A 196 -6.57 16.94 -29.32
C ALA A 196 -6.86 15.75 -30.26
N TYR A 197 -7.40 14.66 -29.71
CA TYR A 197 -7.84 13.48 -30.48
C TYR A 197 -9.32 13.50 -30.86
N GLY A 198 -10.00 14.67 -30.70
CA GLY A 198 -11.40 14.86 -31.14
C GLY A 198 -12.44 14.16 -30.24
N GLN A 199 -12.06 13.78 -29.03
CA GLN A 199 -12.99 13.20 -28.06
C GLN A 199 -13.55 14.25 -27.11
N GLU A 200 -14.70 13.96 -26.52
CA GLU A 200 -15.24 14.76 -25.44
C GLU A 200 -14.40 14.56 -24.17
N PRO A 201 -13.90 15.65 -23.52
CA PRO A 201 -12.99 15.50 -22.41
C PRO A 201 -13.69 14.98 -21.16
N GLN A 202 -13.04 14.03 -20.49
CA GLN A 202 -13.49 13.37 -19.27
C GLN A 202 -13.72 14.35 -18.10
N SER A 203 -14.60 14.00 -17.17
CA SER A 203 -14.60 14.58 -15.82
C SER A 203 -13.45 13.99 -15.01
N ILE A 204 -12.86 14.76 -14.12
CA ILE A 204 -11.85 14.27 -13.20
C ILE A 204 -12.37 14.37 -11.77
N LEU A 205 -11.98 13.37 -10.97
CA LEU A 205 -12.31 13.34 -9.56
C LEU A 205 -11.06 12.96 -8.77
N THR A 206 -10.58 13.87 -7.89
CA THR A 206 -9.45 13.60 -7.03
C THR A 206 -9.88 13.28 -5.60
N LEU A 207 -9.17 12.35 -4.97
CA LEU A 207 -9.40 11.94 -3.61
C LEU A 207 -8.20 12.27 -2.72
N PRO A 208 -8.43 12.50 -1.42
CA PRO A 208 -7.34 12.72 -0.48
C PRO A 208 -6.36 11.56 -0.47
N ILE A 209 -5.09 11.88 -0.23
CA ILE A 209 -4.05 10.89 -0.02
C ILE A 209 -4.06 10.50 1.45
N LEU A 210 -4.29 9.21 1.73
CA LEU A 210 -4.29 8.69 3.08
C LEU A 210 -2.88 8.79 3.71
N VAL A 211 -2.80 9.33 4.92
CA VAL A 211 -1.56 9.33 5.70
C VAL A 211 -1.21 7.93 6.15
N GLY A 212 0.07 7.64 6.32
CA GLY A 212 0.56 6.35 6.82
C GLY A 212 0.37 6.17 8.32
N THR A 213 0.89 5.06 8.84
CA THR A 213 0.83 4.72 10.27
C THR A 213 1.61 5.70 11.16
N ASP A 214 2.45 6.55 10.57
CA ASP A 214 3.11 7.67 11.25
C ASP A 214 2.18 8.90 11.45
N GLY A 215 1.02 8.93 10.77
CA GLY A 215 0.02 10.00 10.85
C GLY A 215 0.42 11.33 10.22
N VAL A 216 1.54 11.38 9.49
CA VAL A 216 2.11 12.62 8.93
C VAL A 216 2.38 12.50 7.43
N GLN A 217 3.16 11.51 7.03
CA GLN A 217 3.53 11.32 5.63
C GLN A 217 2.50 10.47 4.91
N LYS A 218 2.40 10.66 3.59
CA LYS A 218 1.54 9.79 2.78
C LYS A 218 1.89 8.33 3.00
N MET A 219 0.88 7.48 3.02
CA MET A 219 1.09 6.03 3.12
C MET A 219 1.91 5.53 1.94
N SER A 220 3.03 4.88 2.23
CA SER A 220 3.94 4.38 1.20
C SER A 220 4.79 3.21 1.71
N LYS A 221 5.01 2.21 0.86
CA LYS A 221 5.93 1.11 1.14
C LYS A 221 7.37 1.58 1.36
N SER A 222 7.83 2.53 0.56
CA SER A 222 9.21 3.06 0.67
C SER A 222 9.48 3.78 1.98
N LEU A 223 8.44 4.24 2.66
CA LEU A 223 8.53 4.87 3.98
C LEU A 223 8.28 3.88 5.13
N GLY A 224 7.87 2.65 4.83
CA GLY A 224 7.56 1.64 5.84
C GLY A 224 6.32 1.95 6.70
N ASN A 225 5.55 2.99 6.35
CA ASN A 225 4.39 3.49 7.08
C ASN A 225 3.05 3.01 6.49
N TYR A 226 3.04 1.89 5.79
CA TYR A 226 1.87 1.36 5.10
C TYR A 226 1.20 0.21 5.85
N VAL A 227 -0.07 -0.07 5.48
CA VAL A 227 -0.82 -1.28 5.82
C VAL A 227 -1.24 -1.92 4.51
N GLY A 228 -0.73 -3.12 4.22
CA GLY A 228 -1.04 -3.87 3.00
C GLY A 228 -2.39 -4.57 3.11
N VAL A 229 -3.11 -4.68 1.99
CA VAL A 229 -4.39 -5.43 1.94
C VAL A 229 -4.20 -6.95 1.97
N THR A 230 -2.96 -7.39 1.88
CA THR A 230 -2.52 -8.80 1.95
C THR A 230 -1.64 -9.09 3.16
N ASP A 231 -1.39 -8.10 4.04
CA ASP A 231 -0.73 -8.33 5.32
C ASP A 231 -1.51 -9.40 6.11
N ALA A 232 -0.84 -10.26 6.85
CA ALA A 232 -1.52 -11.22 7.73
C ALA A 232 -2.49 -10.49 8.69
N PRO A 233 -3.63 -11.09 9.07
CA PRO A 233 -4.65 -10.46 9.90
C PRO A 233 -4.09 -9.80 11.17
N GLU A 234 -3.19 -10.48 11.88
CA GLU A 234 -2.57 -9.99 13.11
C GLU A 234 -1.62 -8.82 12.85
N GLU A 235 -0.89 -8.88 11.72
CA GLU A 235 0.00 -7.79 11.34
C GLU A 235 -0.79 -6.55 10.91
N MET A 236 -1.84 -6.73 10.07
CA MET A 236 -2.74 -5.66 9.67
C MET A 236 -3.36 -5.00 10.91
N PHE A 237 -3.91 -5.78 11.84
CA PHE A 237 -4.49 -5.29 13.09
C PHE A 237 -3.46 -4.51 13.91
N GLY A 238 -2.27 -5.07 14.11
CA GLY A 238 -1.19 -4.44 14.88
C GLY A 238 -0.72 -3.11 14.28
N ARG A 239 -0.60 -3.02 12.96
CA ARG A 239 -0.26 -1.78 12.23
C ARG A 239 -1.36 -0.73 12.40
N LEU A 240 -2.64 -1.13 12.29
CA LEU A 240 -3.78 -0.24 12.49
C LEU A 240 -3.85 0.29 13.93
N MET A 241 -3.52 -0.54 14.93
CA MET A 241 -3.42 -0.10 16.33
C MET A 241 -2.30 0.92 16.56
N SER A 242 -1.30 1.02 15.69
CA SER A 242 -0.20 1.99 15.82
C SER A 242 -0.52 3.38 15.24
N ILE A 243 -1.63 3.54 14.51
CA ILE A 243 -2.02 4.82 13.92
C ILE A 243 -2.26 5.86 15.02
N PRO A 244 -1.76 7.11 14.89
CA PRO A 244 -2.07 8.18 15.83
C PRO A 244 -3.56 8.50 15.88
N ASP A 245 -4.06 8.84 17.06
CA ASP A 245 -5.48 9.14 17.26
C ASP A 245 -5.99 10.28 16.37
N ALA A 246 -5.14 11.26 16.10
CA ALA A 246 -5.46 12.40 15.23
C ALA A 246 -5.75 12.00 13.76
N ALA A 247 -5.21 10.88 13.29
CA ALA A 247 -5.44 10.40 11.92
C ALA A 247 -6.74 9.56 11.79
N MET A 248 -7.31 9.12 12.89
CA MET A 248 -8.44 8.18 12.92
C MET A 248 -9.67 8.69 12.16
N THR A 249 -10.01 9.96 12.32
CA THR A 249 -11.18 10.58 11.66
C THR A 249 -11.08 10.45 10.14
N GLU A 250 -9.89 10.64 9.60
CA GLU A 250 -9.65 10.51 8.16
C GLU A 250 -9.76 9.06 7.67
N TYR A 251 -9.24 8.11 8.44
CA TYR A 251 -9.36 6.69 8.14
C TYR A 251 -10.83 6.24 8.12
N TYR A 252 -11.62 6.62 9.11
CA TYR A 252 -13.06 6.34 9.14
C TYR A 252 -13.77 6.93 7.92
N ARG A 253 -13.53 8.21 7.66
CA ARG A 253 -14.16 8.92 6.55
C ARG A 253 -13.81 8.33 5.19
N LEU A 254 -12.52 8.05 4.94
CA LEU A 254 -12.04 7.65 3.61
C LEU A 254 -12.20 6.15 3.33
N LEU A 255 -12.06 5.30 4.33
CA LEU A 255 -12.07 3.84 4.14
C LEU A 255 -13.44 3.22 4.40
N LEU A 256 -14.19 3.74 5.41
CA LEU A 256 -15.52 3.24 5.74
C LEU A 256 -16.64 4.13 5.16
N GLY A 257 -16.35 5.40 4.89
CA GLY A 257 -17.37 6.38 4.52
C GLY A 257 -18.25 6.79 5.70
N GLU A 258 -17.75 6.65 6.91
CA GLU A 258 -18.45 6.89 8.18
C GLU A 258 -17.72 7.95 9.00
N GLU A 259 -18.41 8.50 9.99
CA GLU A 259 -17.78 9.33 11.00
C GLU A 259 -17.14 8.45 12.09
N GLN A 260 -16.06 8.95 12.66
CA GLN A 260 -15.42 8.27 13.79
C GLN A 260 -16.41 8.20 14.97
N PRO A 261 -16.62 7.02 15.58
CA PRO A 261 -17.49 6.89 16.75
C PRO A 261 -17.03 7.76 17.91
N SER A 262 -17.97 8.32 18.63
CA SER A 262 -17.71 9.00 19.91
C SER A 262 -17.24 7.99 20.96
N GLY A 263 -16.27 8.36 21.81
CA GLY A 263 -15.78 7.49 22.86
C GLY A 263 -14.25 7.44 22.93
N PRO A 264 -13.71 6.47 23.70
CA PRO A 264 -12.27 6.32 23.84
C PRO A 264 -11.59 6.02 22.49
N PRO A 265 -10.52 6.75 22.11
CA PRO A 265 -9.84 6.53 20.83
C PRO A 265 -9.39 5.09 20.60
N ASN A 266 -8.98 4.40 21.66
CA ASN A 266 -8.56 3.00 21.57
C ASN A 266 -9.70 2.05 21.14
N GLU A 267 -10.93 2.29 21.57
CA GLU A 267 -12.10 1.48 21.17
C GLU A 267 -12.45 1.72 19.70
N ALA A 268 -12.48 2.98 19.28
CA ALA A 268 -12.67 3.34 17.89
C ALA A 268 -11.58 2.71 16.99
N LYS A 269 -10.31 2.77 17.44
CA LYS A 269 -9.19 2.16 16.71
C LYS A 269 -9.34 0.65 16.56
N ARG A 270 -9.74 -0.06 17.62
CA ARG A 270 -10.04 -1.50 17.61
C ARG A 270 -11.18 -1.84 16.65
N ALA A 271 -12.27 -1.05 16.68
CA ALA A 271 -13.39 -1.24 15.79
C ALA A 271 -12.98 -1.06 14.32
N LEU A 272 -12.21 0.00 13.99
CA LEU A 272 -11.65 0.23 12.67
C LEU A 272 -10.76 -0.95 12.22
N ALA A 273 -9.88 -1.41 13.11
CA ALA A 273 -8.95 -2.48 12.80
C ALA A 273 -9.69 -3.81 12.53
N ARG A 274 -10.68 -4.18 13.35
CA ARG A 274 -11.52 -5.36 13.09
C ARG A 274 -12.22 -5.27 11.74
N TRP A 275 -12.88 -4.13 11.48
CA TRP A 275 -13.61 -3.92 10.23
C TRP A 275 -12.71 -4.04 9.00
N LEU A 276 -11.52 -3.42 9.04
CA LEU A 276 -10.58 -3.48 7.92
C LEU A 276 -9.99 -4.89 7.73
N VAL A 277 -9.70 -5.60 8.82
CA VAL A 277 -9.23 -6.99 8.72
C VAL A 277 -10.33 -7.87 8.12
N ASP A 278 -11.56 -7.83 8.62
CA ASP A 278 -12.69 -8.59 8.06
C ASP A 278 -12.96 -8.23 6.59
N ARG A 279 -12.74 -6.97 6.20
CA ARG A 279 -12.93 -6.49 4.82
C ARG A 279 -11.98 -7.15 3.82
N PHE A 280 -10.74 -7.42 4.22
CA PHE A 280 -9.69 -7.93 3.34
C PHE A 280 -9.37 -9.41 3.54
N HIS A 281 -9.91 -10.02 4.60
CA HIS A 281 -9.81 -11.45 4.93
C HIS A 281 -11.19 -12.07 5.13
N ASP A 282 -11.25 -13.24 5.75
CA ASP A 282 -12.50 -13.91 6.04
C ASP A 282 -13.25 -13.24 7.19
N GLU A 283 -14.59 -13.38 7.21
CA GLU A 283 -15.43 -12.89 8.31
C GLU A 283 -14.99 -13.49 9.65
N GLY A 284 -14.79 -12.63 10.64
CA GLY A 284 -14.31 -13.01 11.96
C GLY A 284 -12.78 -12.97 12.14
N ALA A 285 -12.01 -12.79 11.06
CA ALA A 285 -10.55 -12.65 11.14
C ALA A 285 -10.14 -11.44 12.00
N GLY A 286 -10.93 -10.35 11.96
CA GLY A 286 -10.68 -9.16 12.78
C GLY A 286 -10.81 -9.43 14.27
N ALA A 287 -11.79 -10.22 14.69
CA ALA A 287 -11.95 -10.60 16.10
C ALA A 287 -10.81 -11.55 16.55
N ALA A 288 -10.39 -12.48 15.71
CA ALA A 288 -9.27 -13.36 15.97
C ALA A 288 -7.95 -12.57 16.09
N ALA A 289 -7.70 -11.64 15.18
CA ALA A 289 -6.53 -10.76 15.20
C ALA A 289 -6.51 -9.87 16.46
N GLU A 290 -7.67 -9.35 16.89
CA GLU A 290 -7.77 -8.60 18.15
C GLU A 290 -7.44 -9.48 19.37
N ALA A 291 -7.94 -10.73 19.40
CA ALA A 291 -7.62 -11.66 20.49
C ALA A 291 -6.13 -11.98 20.55
N ALA A 292 -5.49 -12.20 19.38
CA ALA A 292 -4.05 -12.40 19.29
C ALA A 292 -3.28 -11.14 19.74
N PHE A 293 -3.72 -9.95 19.33
CA PHE A 293 -3.14 -8.68 19.80
C PHE A 293 -3.24 -8.52 21.32
N ASN A 294 -4.41 -8.82 21.91
CA ASN A 294 -4.61 -8.72 23.37
C ASN A 294 -3.68 -9.66 24.11
N ARG A 295 -3.55 -10.91 23.67
CA ARG A 295 -2.65 -11.89 24.26
C ARG A 295 -1.21 -11.38 24.34
N VAL A 296 -0.71 -10.80 23.26
CA VAL A 296 0.68 -10.32 23.17
C VAL A 296 0.90 -9.00 23.90
N PHE A 297 0.00 -8.04 23.73
CA PHE A 297 0.25 -6.66 24.15
C PHE A 297 -0.45 -6.26 25.45
N VAL A 298 -1.59 -6.87 25.76
CA VAL A 298 -2.38 -6.57 26.99
C VAL A 298 -2.03 -7.57 28.07
N GLU A 299 -2.10 -8.89 27.78
CA GLU A 299 -1.86 -9.97 28.72
C GLU A 299 -0.38 -10.34 28.82
N ARG A 300 0.45 -9.82 27.90
CA ARG A 300 1.89 -10.07 27.83
C ARG A 300 2.25 -11.56 27.64
N GLY A 301 1.36 -12.32 27.05
CA GLY A 301 1.55 -13.71 26.66
C GLY A 301 2.32 -13.86 25.36
N ALA A 302 2.61 -15.11 24.99
CA ALA A 302 3.18 -15.44 23.69
C ALA A 302 2.08 -15.63 22.64
N PRO A 303 2.35 -15.40 21.32
CA PRO A 303 1.44 -15.74 20.24
C PRO A 303 1.07 -17.24 20.24
N GLU A 304 -0.05 -17.62 19.63
CA GLU A 304 -0.42 -19.05 19.48
C GLU A 304 0.53 -19.78 18.54
N GLU A 305 0.79 -19.18 17.40
CA GLU A 305 1.76 -19.70 16.45
C GLU A 305 3.12 -19.04 16.67
N ILE A 306 4.09 -19.84 17.01
CA ILE A 306 5.46 -19.40 17.25
C ILE A 306 6.38 -20.26 16.37
N ALA A 307 7.25 -19.61 15.59
CA ALA A 307 8.25 -20.30 14.80
C ALA A 307 9.09 -21.21 15.70
N GLU A 308 9.29 -22.46 15.31
CA GLU A 308 10.19 -23.38 16.02
C GLU A 308 11.63 -23.20 15.53
N VAL A 309 12.57 -23.25 16.46
CA VAL A 309 14.01 -23.15 16.23
C VAL A 309 14.68 -24.39 16.79
N ASP A 310 15.39 -25.11 15.92
CA ASP A 310 16.16 -26.29 16.32
C ASP A 310 17.42 -25.86 17.07
N LEU A 311 17.49 -26.27 18.33
CA LEU A 311 18.67 -26.05 19.19
C LEU A 311 19.90 -26.79 18.70
N GLY A 312 19.73 -27.87 17.92
CA GLY A 312 20.84 -28.66 17.36
C GLY A 312 21.81 -27.83 16.53
N GLU A 313 21.30 -26.82 15.82
CA GLU A 313 22.13 -25.90 15.02
C GLU A 313 23.04 -24.98 15.87
N TYR A 314 22.77 -24.89 17.16
CA TYR A 314 23.43 -23.94 18.08
C TYR A 314 24.18 -24.61 19.19
N LEU A 315 24.22 -25.97 19.23
CA LEU A 315 24.99 -26.72 20.18
C LEU A 315 26.51 -26.46 20.03
N GLY A 316 27.20 -26.39 21.14
CA GLY A 316 28.65 -26.40 21.19
C GLY A 316 29.24 -27.81 20.93
N ASP A 317 30.55 -27.87 20.73
CA ASP A 317 31.26 -29.13 20.43
C ASP A 317 31.21 -30.12 21.61
N GLY A 318 30.09 -30.84 21.74
CA GLY A 318 29.98 -32.04 22.60
C GLY A 318 29.63 -31.81 24.09
N ASP A 319 29.31 -30.62 24.51
CA ASP A 319 28.95 -30.27 25.90
C ASP A 319 27.45 -30.11 26.16
N GLY A 320 26.59 -30.19 25.11
CA GLY A 320 25.16 -30.01 25.22
C GLY A 320 24.72 -28.57 25.55
N LEU A 321 25.67 -27.64 25.50
CA LEU A 321 25.42 -26.24 25.81
C LEU A 321 25.08 -25.42 24.54
N VAL A 322 24.19 -24.45 24.69
CA VAL A 322 23.78 -23.51 23.65
C VAL A 322 24.27 -22.10 24.01
N HIS A 323 25.04 -21.48 23.11
CA HIS A 323 25.51 -20.11 23.29
C HIS A 323 24.41 -19.11 22.95
N LEU A 324 23.77 -18.51 23.98
CA LEU A 324 22.62 -17.64 23.86
C LEU A 324 22.76 -16.50 22.79
N PRO A 325 23.89 -15.74 22.72
CA PRO A 325 24.05 -14.74 21.70
C PRO A 325 24.00 -15.25 20.26
N LYS A 326 24.50 -16.50 20.02
CA LYS A 326 24.48 -17.18 18.72
C LYS A 326 23.04 -17.63 18.37
N LEU A 327 22.37 -18.27 19.36
CA LEU A 327 20.97 -18.66 19.23
C LEU A 327 20.06 -17.46 18.91
N ILE A 328 20.17 -16.36 19.69
CA ILE A 328 19.38 -15.13 19.48
C ILE A 328 19.67 -14.54 18.09
N ALA A 329 20.93 -14.52 17.67
CA ALA A 329 21.32 -14.02 16.36
C ALA A 329 20.67 -14.80 15.22
N GLY A 330 20.74 -16.13 15.26
CA GLY A 330 20.17 -17.01 14.24
C GLY A 330 18.66 -17.01 14.24
N ALA A 331 18.04 -17.15 15.42
CA ALA A 331 16.59 -17.20 15.56
C ALA A 331 15.87 -15.90 15.11
N PHE A 332 16.52 -14.76 15.25
CA PHE A 332 15.88 -13.45 15.00
C PHE A 332 16.56 -12.60 13.91
N GLY A 333 17.53 -13.13 13.20
CA GLY A 333 18.19 -12.45 12.08
C GLY A 333 18.97 -11.19 12.50
N ILE A 334 19.60 -11.19 13.68
CA ILE A 334 20.40 -10.08 14.21
C ILE A 334 21.86 -10.50 14.41
N SER A 335 22.75 -9.55 14.71
CA SER A 335 24.13 -9.93 15.05
C SER A 335 24.25 -10.51 16.48
N SER A 336 25.22 -11.40 16.71
CA SER A 336 25.51 -11.93 18.05
C SER A 336 25.90 -10.82 19.05
N SER A 337 26.53 -9.74 18.58
CA SER A 337 26.82 -8.56 19.39
C SER A 337 25.56 -7.85 19.86
N GLU A 338 24.56 -7.75 19.00
CA GLU A 338 23.25 -7.22 19.31
C GLU A 338 22.48 -8.14 20.27
N GLY A 339 22.51 -9.45 20.06
CA GLY A 339 21.95 -10.44 20.97
C GLY A 339 22.53 -10.30 22.38
N ARG A 340 23.86 -10.16 22.51
CA ARG A 340 24.53 -9.92 23.78
C ARG A 340 24.13 -8.59 24.44
N ARG A 341 23.96 -7.55 23.65
CA ARG A 341 23.49 -6.25 24.14
C ARG A 341 22.08 -6.35 24.71
N LEU A 342 21.17 -7.05 24.02
CA LEU A 342 19.80 -7.25 24.45
C LEU A 342 19.69 -8.07 25.74
N LEU A 343 20.52 -9.12 25.91
CA LEU A 343 20.61 -9.86 27.16
C LEU A 343 21.02 -8.95 28.34
N ARG A 344 22.06 -8.11 28.16
CA ARG A 344 22.49 -7.18 29.21
C ARG A 344 21.45 -6.14 29.58
N GLN A 345 20.58 -5.77 28.65
CA GLN A 345 19.50 -4.78 28.86
C GLN A 345 18.21 -5.43 29.41
N GLY A 346 18.19 -6.74 29.66
CA GLY A 346 16.99 -7.45 30.09
C GLY A 346 15.92 -7.56 29.00
N GLY A 347 16.31 -7.37 27.74
CA GLY A 347 15.41 -7.41 26.58
C GLY A 347 15.14 -8.83 26.04
N VAL A 348 15.73 -9.86 26.66
CA VAL A 348 15.53 -11.26 26.31
C VAL A 348 14.85 -11.99 27.47
N LYS A 349 13.81 -12.75 27.16
CA LYS A 349 13.03 -13.49 28.14
C LYS A 349 12.86 -14.94 27.70
N LEU A 350 12.73 -15.82 28.67
CA LEU A 350 12.40 -17.24 28.50
C LEU A 350 11.12 -17.54 29.29
N ASP A 351 10.06 -17.96 28.59
CA ASP A 351 8.70 -18.13 29.14
C ASP A 351 8.19 -16.89 29.91
N GLY A 352 8.51 -15.68 29.42
CA GLY A 352 8.11 -14.41 30.03
C GLY A 352 9.06 -13.88 31.10
N GLU A 353 9.97 -14.68 31.65
CA GLU A 353 10.93 -14.27 32.66
C GLU A 353 12.24 -13.77 32.01
N PRO A 354 12.81 -12.64 32.47
CA PRO A 354 14.07 -12.15 31.94
C PRO A 354 15.20 -13.15 32.11
N LEU A 355 15.90 -13.40 30.99
CA LEU A 355 17.15 -14.19 31.06
C LEU A 355 18.26 -13.33 31.67
N PRO A 356 19.06 -13.87 32.59
CA PRO A 356 20.24 -13.19 33.13
C PRO A 356 21.27 -12.95 32.02
N ALA A 357 22.08 -11.91 32.19
CA ALA A 357 23.15 -11.59 31.24
C ALA A 357 24.27 -12.62 31.23
N GLU A 358 24.39 -13.42 32.29
CA GLU A 358 25.32 -14.52 32.47
C GLU A 358 24.69 -15.65 33.32
N PRO A 359 24.99 -16.94 33.06
CA PRO A 359 25.95 -17.41 32.05
C PRO A 359 25.38 -17.26 30.62
N LEU A 360 26.29 -17.11 29.62
CA LEU A 360 25.93 -17.02 28.20
C LEU A 360 25.65 -18.38 27.56
N ASP A 361 26.04 -19.45 28.20
CA ASP A 361 25.89 -20.83 27.73
C ASP A 361 24.92 -21.55 28.66
N LEU A 362 23.83 -22.09 28.09
CA LEU A 362 22.80 -22.81 28.83
C LEU A 362 22.64 -24.24 28.28
N ASP A 363 22.26 -25.17 29.13
CA ASP A 363 21.94 -26.54 28.75
C ASP A 363 20.75 -26.59 27.81
N ALA A 364 20.91 -27.21 26.64
CA ALA A 364 19.87 -27.37 25.62
C ALA A 364 18.63 -28.09 26.18
N ALA A 365 18.81 -29.10 27.05
CA ALA A 365 17.69 -29.80 27.65
C ALA A 365 16.83 -28.89 28.53
N GLY A 366 17.43 -27.89 29.17
CA GLY A 366 16.71 -26.88 29.95
C GLY A 366 16.00 -25.84 29.10
N LEU A 367 16.27 -25.75 27.80
CA LEU A 367 15.69 -24.85 26.86
C LEU A 367 14.59 -25.50 25.98
N ASP A 368 14.57 -26.81 25.87
CA ASP A 368 13.63 -27.55 25.02
C ASP A 368 12.17 -27.27 25.39
N GLY A 369 11.34 -27.01 24.36
CA GLY A 369 9.93 -26.71 24.51
C GLY A 369 9.61 -25.27 24.97
N ARG A 370 10.63 -24.53 25.45
CA ARG A 370 10.43 -23.19 26.03
C ARG A 370 10.34 -22.11 24.96
N VAL A 371 9.73 -20.98 25.35
CA VAL A 371 9.53 -19.84 24.45
C VAL A 371 10.55 -18.76 24.75
N LEU A 372 11.42 -18.48 23.75
CA LEU A 372 12.37 -17.39 23.78
C LEU A 372 11.73 -16.13 23.19
N GLN A 373 11.78 -15.02 23.94
CA GLN A 373 11.26 -13.72 23.52
C GLN A 373 12.39 -12.70 23.45
N VAL A 374 12.44 -11.93 22.35
CA VAL A 374 13.36 -10.79 22.19
C VAL A 374 12.57 -9.51 21.94
N GLY A 375 12.69 -8.56 22.88
CA GLY A 375 11.89 -7.35 22.88
C GLY A 375 10.40 -7.64 23.12
N LYS A 376 9.52 -6.85 22.46
CA LYS A 376 8.05 -6.95 22.69
C LYS A 376 7.32 -7.84 21.68
N ARG A 377 7.94 -8.17 20.53
CA ARG A 377 7.21 -8.72 19.37
C ARG A 377 7.84 -9.98 18.76
N ARG A 378 9.05 -10.36 19.16
CA ARG A 378 9.77 -11.47 18.54
C ARG A 378 9.79 -12.65 19.47
N PHE A 379 9.21 -13.79 19.03
CA PHE A 379 9.10 -15.02 19.79
C PHE A 379 9.57 -16.19 18.93
N CYS A 380 10.20 -17.16 19.53
CA CYS A 380 10.41 -18.47 18.93
C CYS A 380 10.29 -19.56 20.00
N ARG A 381 9.83 -20.76 19.59
CA ARG A 381 9.82 -21.95 20.43
C ARG A 381 11.10 -22.73 20.18
N LEU A 382 11.80 -23.04 21.23
CA LEU A 382 13.05 -23.80 21.18
C LEU A 382 12.72 -25.27 21.16
N ARG A 383 13.40 -26.06 20.30
CA ARG A 383 13.25 -27.50 20.20
C ARG A 383 14.62 -28.17 20.08
N VAL A 384 14.78 -29.27 20.75
CA VAL A 384 15.87 -30.20 20.47
C VAL A 384 15.30 -31.19 19.44
N ALA A 385 15.86 -31.19 18.22
CA ALA A 385 15.45 -32.18 17.23
C ALA A 385 15.79 -33.59 17.75
N PRO A 386 14.90 -34.60 17.55
CA PRO A 386 15.10 -35.96 18.02
C PRO A 386 16.27 -36.67 17.35
#